data_9691cf8ca4cbbe8305897ed6bb5f4db1
#
_entry.id   9691cf8ca4cbbe8305897ed6bb5f4db1
#
_cell.length_a   1.000
_cell.length_b   1.000
_cell.length_c   1.000
_cell.angle_alpha   90.00
_cell.angle_beta   90.00
_cell.angle_gamma   90.00
#
_symmetry.space_group_name_H-M   'P 1'
#
loop_
_entity.id
_entity.type
_entity.pdbx_description
1 polymer ?
#
loop_
_entity_poly.entity_id
_entity_poly.type
_entity_poly.pdbx_seq_one_letter_code
_entity_poly.pdbx_strand_id
1 'polypeptide(L)'
;MRSTVGGPNWALLVAVVLALVLVWSAVRLFVGDPQVTLQDPPPILNGSSGLGRGYGAAAEPAHPPVPLTVTAATAGAHVVVRDGEGALVFQGDLAIGQSKQLHADPPVTVEASNGAAVSVTLAGHDQGSLGSGSGAATQVFQRPKG
;
A
#
# COMPACT_ATOMS: atom_id res chain seq x y z
N MET A 1 -37.50 38.93 33.03
CA MET A 1 -36.36 38.72 32.16
C MET A 1 -36.01 37.24 32.18
N ARG A 2 -36.36 36.51 31.13
CA ARG A 2 -36.07 35.07 31.02
C ARG A 2 -34.83 34.91 30.15
N SER A 3 -33.71 34.57 30.79
CA SER A 3 -32.46 34.17 30.10
C SER A 3 -32.67 32.80 29.48
N THR A 4 -32.84 32.76 28.17
CA THR A 4 -32.70 31.52 27.40
C THR A 4 -31.25 31.13 27.35
N VAL A 5 -30.87 30.25 28.28
CA VAL A 5 -29.58 29.55 28.18
C VAL A 5 -29.62 28.69 26.92
N GLY A 6 -28.86 29.11 25.91
CA GLY A 6 -28.66 28.33 24.68
C GLY A 6 -28.05 27.00 25.04
N GLY A 7 -28.83 25.92 24.92
CA GLY A 7 -28.31 24.57 25.02
C GLY A 7 -27.28 24.31 23.90
N PRO A 8 -26.33 23.43 24.12
CA PRO A 8 -25.30 23.08 23.13
C PRO A 8 -26.02 22.65 21.84
N ASN A 9 -25.63 23.26 20.73
CA ASN A 9 -26.18 23.01 19.39
C ASN A 9 -25.85 21.60 18.89
N TRP A 10 -26.19 20.60 19.69
CA TRP A 10 -25.95 19.18 19.35
C TRP A 10 -26.71 18.82 18.07
N ALA A 11 -27.84 19.44 17.81
CA ALA A 11 -28.57 19.26 16.56
C ALA A 11 -27.74 19.70 15.34
N LEU A 12 -26.94 20.79 15.49
CA LEU A 12 -26.00 21.23 14.46
C LEU A 12 -24.85 20.22 14.28
N LEU A 13 -24.32 19.67 15.36
CA LEU A 13 -23.28 18.63 15.29
C LEU A 13 -23.80 17.36 14.62
N VAL A 14 -25.01 16.92 14.95
CA VAL A 14 -25.66 15.77 14.30
C VAL A 14 -25.88 16.03 12.81
N ALA A 15 -26.33 17.23 12.44
CA ALA A 15 -26.53 17.60 11.05
C ALA A 15 -25.22 17.60 10.25
N VAL A 16 -24.13 18.09 10.83
CA VAL A 16 -22.78 18.07 10.19
C VAL A 16 -22.28 16.65 10.01
N VAL A 17 -22.41 15.80 11.03
CA VAL A 17 -22.01 14.39 10.94
C VAL A 17 -22.80 13.64 9.88
N LEU A 18 -24.12 13.90 9.81
CA LEU A 18 -25.01 13.28 8.83
C LEU A 18 -24.69 13.73 7.40
N ALA A 19 -24.35 15.01 7.21
CA ALA A 19 -23.91 15.55 5.93
C ALA A 19 -22.56 14.92 5.49
N LEU A 20 -21.60 14.74 6.41
CA LEU A 20 -20.32 14.10 6.13
C LEU A 20 -20.50 12.62 5.73
N VAL A 21 -21.40 11.91 6.39
CA VAL A 21 -21.69 10.50 6.06
C VAL A 21 -22.34 10.40 4.67
N LEU A 22 -23.24 11.32 4.32
CA LEU A 22 -23.87 11.34 3.00
C LEU A 22 -22.88 11.67 1.90
N VAL A 23 -21.96 12.62 2.12
CA VAL A 23 -20.89 12.93 1.16
C VAL A 23 -19.97 11.74 0.98
N TRP A 24 -19.62 11.06 2.08
CA TRP A 24 -18.75 9.86 2.03
C TRP A 24 -19.42 8.68 1.30
N SER A 25 -20.73 8.50 1.50
CA SER A 25 -21.53 7.51 0.77
C SER A 25 -21.62 7.83 -0.72
N ALA A 26 -21.80 9.11 -1.08
CA ALA A 26 -21.85 9.53 -2.48
C ALA A 26 -20.51 9.30 -3.20
N VAL A 27 -19.38 9.55 -2.54
CA VAL A 27 -18.05 9.30 -3.09
C VAL A 27 -17.85 7.80 -3.36
N ARG A 28 -18.35 6.92 -2.48
CA ARG A 28 -18.30 5.47 -2.68
C ARG A 28 -19.10 4.98 -3.90
N LEU A 29 -20.19 5.66 -4.22
CA LEU A 29 -21.02 5.32 -5.41
C LEU A 29 -20.39 5.80 -6.71
N PHE A 30 -19.52 6.82 -6.68
CA PHE A 30 -18.80 7.32 -7.86
C PHE A 30 -17.44 6.69 -8.10
N VAL A 31 -16.83 6.11 -7.06
CA VAL A 31 -15.67 5.23 -7.22
C VAL A 31 -16.24 3.85 -7.53
N GLY A 32 -16.58 3.64 -8.81
CA GLY A 32 -17.07 2.34 -9.29
C GLY A 32 -16.12 1.25 -8.85
N ASP A 33 -16.67 0.18 -8.26
CA ASP A 33 -15.93 -1.06 -8.09
C ASP A 33 -15.27 -1.40 -9.43
N PRO A 34 -13.97 -1.70 -9.46
CA PRO A 34 -13.38 -2.28 -10.64
C PRO A 34 -14.11 -3.61 -10.86
N GLN A 35 -15.08 -3.60 -11.76
CA GLN A 35 -15.66 -4.84 -12.26
C GLN A 35 -14.48 -5.63 -12.83
N VAL A 36 -14.05 -6.65 -12.10
CA VAL A 36 -13.25 -7.72 -12.66
C VAL A 36 -14.14 -8.38 -13.69
N THR A 37 -14.10 -7.86 -14.90
CA THR A 37 -14.59 -8.61 -16.04
C THR A 37 -13.71 -9.85 -16.11
N LEU A 38 -14.28 -10.98 -15.72
CA LEU A 38 -13.75 -12.29 -16.08
C LEU A 38 -13.73 -12.30 -17.61
N GLN A 39 -12.60 -11.86 -18.17
CA GLN A 39 -12.33 -11.97 -19.57
C GLN A 39 -12.18 -13.46 -19.83
N ASP A 40 -13.14 -14.04 -20.55
CA ASP A 40 -13.07 -15.39 -21.03
C ASP A 40 -11.68 -15.62 -21.65
N PRO A 41 -10.98 -16.69 -21.29
CA PRO A 41 -9.70 -17.00 -21.90
C PRO A 41 -9.91 -17.11 -23.42
N PRO A 42 -9.04 -16.48 -24.22
CA PRO A 42 -9.15 -16.57 -25.67
C PRO A 42 -9.07 -18.03 -26.08
N PRO A 43 -9.85 -18.48 -27.10
CA PRO A 43 -9.80 -19.84 -27.58
C PRO A 43 -8.38 -20.18 -28.03
N ILE A 44 -7.85 -21.27 -27.50
CA ILE A 44 -6.55 -21.80 -27.90
C ILE A 44 -6.67 -22.25 -29.34
N LEU A 45 -6.27 -21.40 -30.28
CA LEU A 45 -6.05 -21.83 -31.66
C LEU A 45 -4.77 -22.66 -31.67
N ASN A 46 -4.94 -23.99 -31.66
CA ASN A 46 -3.91 -24.91 -32.08
C ASN A 46 -3.67 -24.70 -33.58
N GLY A 47 -2.73 -23.80 -33.88
CA GLY A 47 -2.20 -23.58 -35.22
C GLY A 47 -0.72 -23.92 -35.19
N SER A 48 -0.39 -25.10 -35.61
CA SER A 48 0.96 -25.54 -35.87
C SER A 48 1.61 -24.75 -37.01
N SER A 49 2.93 -24.56 -36.85
CA SER A 49 3.93 -24.25 -37.88
C SER A 49 3.93 -22.82 -38.43
N GLY A 50 4.88 -22.06 -37.86
CA GLY A 50 5.44 -20.87 -38.47
C GLY A 50 6.81 -20.59 -37.86
N LEU A 51 7.87 -21.03 -38.54
CA LEU A 51 9.25 -20.64 -38.29
C LEU A 51 9.37 -19.11 -38.42
N GLY A 52 9.09 -18.40 -37.35
CA GLY A 52 9.37 -17.00 -37.17
C GLY A 52 10.48 -16.85 -36.12
N ARG A 53 11.72 -16.67 -36.54
CA ARG A 53 12.76 -16.14 -35.69
C ARG A 53 12.36 -14.72 -35.30
N GLY A 54 11.48 -14.58 -34.32
CA GLY A 54 11.37 -13.38 -33.56
C GLY A 54 12.56 -13.33 -32.60
N TYR A 55 13.44 -12.38 -32.80
CA TYR A 55 14.32 -11.94 -31.75
C TYR A 55 13.42 -11.34 -30.65
N GLY A 56 12.90 -12.21 -29.79
CA GLY A 56 12.32 -11.78 -28.53
C GLY A 56 13.44 -11.09 -27.78
N ALA A 57 13.23 -9.81 -27.45
CA ALA A 57 14.04 -9.15 -26.45
C ALA A 57 14.16 -10.12 -25.28
N ALA A 58 15.40 -10.52 -24.93
CA ALA A 58 15.63 -11.34 -23.79
C ALA A 58 15.01 -10.62 -22.60
N ALA A 59 13.92 -11.18 -22.04
CA ALA A 59 13.42 -10.70 -20.79
C ALA A 59 14.60 -10.73 -19.82
N GLU A 60 14.99 -9.58 -19.29
CA GLU A 60 15.96 -9.51 -18.21
C GLU A 60 15.56 -10.59 -17.20
N PRO A 61 16.49 -11.43 -16.73
CA PRO A 61 16.12 -12.47 -15.81
C PRO A 61 15.45 -11.83 -14.62
N ALA A 62 14.16 -12.09 -14.47
CA ALA A 62 13.38 -11.60 -13.35
C ALA A 62 14.11 -12.07 -12.09
N HIS A 63 14.70 -11.12 -11.39
CA HIS A 63 15.40 -11.44 -10.15
C HIS A 63 14.35 -11.95 -9.17
N PRO A 64 14.60 -13.08 -8.49
CA PRO A 64 13.60 -13.62 -7.57
C PRO A 64 13.28 -12.56 -6.50
N PRO A 65 12.00 -12.41 -6.14
CA PRO A 65 11.59 -11.47 -5.11
C PRO A 65 12.29 -11.79 -3.79
N VAL A 66 12.69 -10.75 -3.07
CA VAL A 66 13.37 -10.88 -1.78
C VAL A 66 12.40 -10.77 -0.62
N PRO A 67 12.62 -11.50 0.49
CA PRO A 67 11.80 -11.35 1.68
C PRO A 67 12.01 -9.98 2.31
N LEU A 68 10.91 -9.30 2.58
CA LEU A 68 10.83 -8.01 3.25
C LEU A 68 9.97 -8.16 4.50
N THR A 69 10.47 -7.75 5.64
CA THR A 69 9.70 -7.66 6.88
C THR A 69 9.59 -6.21 7.33
N VAL A 70 8.38 -5.75 7.53
CA VAL A 70 8.09 -4.41 8.05
C VAL A 70 7.45 -4.57 9.43
N THR A 71 8.00 -3.90 10.44
CA THR A 71 7.59 -4.01 11.83
C THR A 71 7.27 -2.64 12.42
N ALA A 72 6.10 -2.49 13.01
CA ALA A 72 5.76 -1.32 13.81
C ALA A 72 6.32 -1.51 15.25
N ALA A 73 7.55 -1.03 15.48
CA ALA A 73 8.31 -1.35 16.69
C ALA A 73 7.89 -0.55 17.92
N THR A 74 7.61 0.75 17.78
CA THR A 74 7.39 1.64 18.91
C THR A 74 6.02 2.30 18.95
N ALA A 75 5.35 2.42 17.82
CA ALA A 75 3.98 2.95 17.69
C ALA A 75 3.32 2.37 16.44
N GLY A 76 2.00 2.45 16.37
CA GLY A 76 1.26 2.09 15.16
C GLY A 76 1.57 3.05 14.01
N ALA A 77 1.54 2.54 12.79
CA ALA A 77 1.77 3.33 11.59
C ALA A 77 0.99 2.76 10.39
N HIS A 78 0.50 3.65 9.53
CA HIS A 78 0.05 3.28 8.21
C HIS A 78 1.26 3.07 7.32
N VAL A 79 1.34 1.93 6.64
CA VAL A 79 2.49 1.55 5.80
C VAL A 79 2.04 1.25 4.39
N VAL A 80 2.79 1.76 3.42
CA VAL A 80 2.65 1.45 2.00
C VAL A 80 3.97 0.92 1.48
N VAL A 81 3.94 -0.22 0.79
CA VAL A 81 5.11 -0.85 0.19
C VAL A 81 4.88 -1.01 -1.31
N ARG A 82 5.84 -0.53 -2.09
CA ARG A 82 5.87 -0.66 -3.56
C ARG A 82 7.14 -1.36 -3.99
N ASP A 83 7.05 -2.16 -5.04
CA ASP A 83 8.22 -2.80 -5.66
C ASP A 83 8.98 -1.87 -6.62
N GLY A 84 9.99 -2.41 -7.27
CA GLY A 84 10.83 -1.67 -8.22
C GLY A 84 10.12 -1.17 -9.47
N GLU A 85 8.99 -1.76 -9.82
CA GLU A 85 8.13 -1.33 -10.91
C GLU A 85 7.07 -0.31 -10.46
N GLY A 86 7.02 -0.01 -9.16
CA GLY A 86 6.03 0.87 -8.55
C GLY A 86 4.70 0.19 -8.23
N ALA A 87 4.60 -1.12 -8.42
CA ALA A 87 3.39 -1.86 -8.09
C ALA A 87 3.19 -1.93 -6.57
N LEU A 88 1.94 -1.83 -6.14
CA LEU A 88 1.58 -1.90 -4.73
C LEU A 88 1.68 -3.33 -4.22
N VAL A 89 2.64 -3.58 -3.33
CA VAL A 89 2.84 -4.88 -2.68
C VAL A 89 2.02 -5.00 -1.40
N PHE A 90 1.95 -3.90 -0.63
CA PHE A 90 1.19 -3.87 0.61
C PHE A 90 0.74 -2.43 0.94
N GLN A 91 -0.45 -2.32 1.52
CA GLN A 91 -0.95 -1.10 2.14
C GLN A 91 -1.83 -1.47 3.32
N GLY A 92 -1.57 -0.86 4.47
CA GLY A 92 -2.39 -1.10 5.66
C GLY A 92 -1.80 -0.50 6.93
N ASP A 93 -2.57 -0.61 8.00
CA ASP A 93 -2.17 -0.16 9.33
C ASP A 93 -1.52 -1.30 10.09
N LEU A 94 -0.37 -1.05 10.67
CA LEU A 94 0.30 -1.94 11.60
C LEU A 94 0.16 -1.39 13.01
N ALA A 95 -0.37 -2.21 13.92
CA ALA A 95 -0.37 -1.89 15.33
C ALA A 95 1.02 -2.06 15.93
N ILE A 96 1.27 -1.41 17.08
CA ILE A 96 2.53 -1.55 17.80
C ILE A 96 2.87 -3.02 18.05
N GLY A 97 4.10 -3.42 17.75
CA GLY A 97 4.60 -4.80 17.85
C GLY A 97 4.19 -5.71 16.69
N GLN A 98 3.36 -5.24 15.76
CA GLN A 98 2.93 -6.03 14.62
C GLN A 98 3.98 -6.01 13.50
N SER A 99 4.23 -7.19 12.91
CA SER A 99 5.12 -7.37 11.76
C SER A 99 4.35 -7.93 10.57
N LYS A 100 4.74 -7.50 9.38
CA LYS A 100 4.24 -8.03 8.11
C LYS A 100 5.40 -8.53 7.27
N GLN A 101 5.34 -9.80 6.89
CA GLN A 101 6.28 -10.41 5.94
C GLN A 101 5.70 -10.33 4.53
N LEU A 102 6.52 -9.90 3.59
CA LEU A 102 6.20 -9.67 2.19
C LEU A 102 7.33 -10.21 1.32
N HIS A 103 7.06 -10.32 0.02
CA HIS A 103 8.08 -10.55 -0.99
C HIS A 103 7.97 -9.43 -2.02
N ALA A 104 9.06 -8.78 -2.33
CA ALA A 104 9.09 -7.66 -3.26
C ALA A 104 10.36 -7.68 -4.11
N ASP A 105 10.28 -7.13 -5.31
CA ASP A 105 11.42 -6.97 -6.20
C ASP A 105 12.10 -5.62 -5.94
N PRO A 106 13.38 -5.61 -5.54
CA PRO A 106 14.12 -4.37 -5.36
C PRO A 106 14.36 -3.60 -6.68
N PRO A 107 14.38 -2.28 -6.60
CA PRO A 107 14.33 -1.42 -5.42
C PRO A 107 12.93 -1.37 -4.79
N VAL A 108 12.83 -1.51 -3.46
CA VAL A 108 11.56 -1.46 -2.74
C VAL A 108 11.38 -0.10 -2.09
N THR A 109 10.26 0.55 -2.35
CA THR A 109 9.89 1.80 -1.69
C THR A 109 8.94 1.51 -0.52
N VAL A 110 9.31 1.95 0.66
CA VAL A 110 8.49 1.84 1.87
C VAL A 110 8.16 3.23 2.38
N GLU A 111 6.88 3.49 2.55
CA GLU A 111 6.34 4.73 3.11
C GLU A 111 5.64 4.40 4.43
N ALA A 112 5.84 5.22 5.45
CA ALA A 112 5.12 5.09 6.71
C ALA A 112 4.67 6.44 7.23
N SER A 113 3.49 6.49 7.85
CA SER A 113 2.97 7.71 8.48
C SER A 113 3.77 8.13 9.72
N ASN A 114 4.53 7.19 10.31
CA ASN A 114 5.44 7.42 11.44
C ASN A 114 6.74 6.66 11.17
N GLY A 115 7.73 7.35 10.60
CA GLY A 115 8.98 6.75 10.17
C GLY A 115 9.84 6.18 11.30
N ALA A 116 9.88 6.83 12.45
CA ALA A 116 10.63 6.34 13.61
C ALA A 116 10.02 5.10 14.26
N ALA A 117 8.73 4.87 14.04
CA ALA A 117 8.03 3.72 14.61
C ALA A 117 8.19 2.44 13.76
N VAL A 118 8.56 2.57 12.50
CA VAL A 118 8.63 1.44 11.57
C VAL A 118 10.07 1.06 11.29
N SER A 119 10.42 -0.21 11.54
CA SER A 119 11.69 -0.82 11.15
C SER A 119 11.50 -1.77 9.97
N VAL A 120 12.52 -1.87 9.14
CA VAL A 120 12.53 -2.68 7.92
C VAL A 120 13.68 -3.65 7.93
N THR A 121 13.38 -4.92 7.61
CA THR A 121 14.38 -5.96 7.35
C THR A 121 14.22 -6.45 5.92
N LEU A 122 15.28 -6.36 5.11
CA LEU A 122 15.28 -6.78 3.70
C LEU A 122 16.29 -7.91 3.51
N ALA A 123 15.82 -9.02 2.94
CA ALA A 123 16.64 -10.22 2.71
C ALA A 123 17.39 -10.71 3.96
N GLY A 124 16.78 -10.57 5.16
CA GLY A 124 17.38 -10.92 6.44
C GLY A 124 18.34 -9.88 7.03
N HIS A 125 18.58 -8.77 6.32
CA HIS A 125 19.40 -7.66 6.81
C HIS A 125 18.53 -6.56 7.39
N ASP A 126 18.77 -6.21 8.66
CA ASP A 126 18.08 -5.09 9.31
C ASP A 126 18.56 -3.77 8.68
N GLN A 127 17.60 -3.01 8.16
CA GLN A 127 17.83 -1.70 7.56
C GLN A 127 17.60 -0.55 8.57
N GLY A 128 17.13 -0.88 9.78
CA GLY A 128 16.79 0.07 10.81
C GLY A 128 15.42 0.71 10.62
N SER A 129 15.22 1.88 11.26
CA SER A 129 13.97 2.63 11.15
C SER A 129 13.88 3.43 9.86
N LEU A 130 12.67 3.61 9.34
CA LEU A 130 12.44 4.40 8.12
C LEU A 130 12.82 5.88 8.29
N GLY A 131 12.81 6.40 9.50
CA GLY A 131 13.13 7.80 9.77
C GLY A 131 13.48 8.04 11.23
N SER A 132 14.00 9.23 11.52
CA SER A 132 14.39 9.64 12.88
C SER A 132 13.30 10.37 13.66
N GLY A 133 12.17 10.69 13.02
CA GLY A 133 11.07 11.46 13.60
C GLY A 133 9.72 10.76 13.52
N SER A 134 8.77 11.24 14.32
CA SER A 134 7.39 10.75 14.35
C SER A 134 6.55 11.17 13.13
N GLY A 135 7.13 11.88 12.17
CA GLY A 135 6.48 12.26 10.92
C GLY A 135 6.51 11.15 9.88
N ALA A 136 5.78 11.39 8.79
CA ALA A 136 5.82 10.50 7.63
C ALA A 136 7.23 10.41 7.05
N ALA A 137 7.63 9.21 6.67
CA ALA A 137 8.92 8.95 6.05
C ALA A 137 8.76 8.00 4.86
N THR A 138 9.59 8.21 3.85
CA THR A 138 9.68 7.36 2.66
C THR A 138 11.14 6.99 2.45
N GLN A 139 11.42 5.70 2.24
CA GLN A 139 12.77 5.22 1.96
C GLN A 139 12.76 4.16 0.87
N VAL A 140 13.79 4.19 0.03
CA VAL A 140 14.01 3.21 -1.05
C VAL A 140 15.14 2.27 -0.66
N PHE A 141 14.86 0.99 -0.67
CA PHE A 141 15.80 -0.07 -0.32
C PHE A 141 16.27 -0.80 -1.56
N GLN A 142 17.57 -0.81 -1.78
CA GLN A 142 18.22 -1.57 -2.85
C GLN A 142 18.46 -3.01 -2.41
N ARG A 143 18.67 -3.90 -3.39
CA ARG A 143 19.09 -5.27 -3.09
C ARG A 143 20.42 -5.25 -2.32
N PRO A 144 20.53 -5.94 -1.18
CA PRO A 144 21.81 -6.10 -0.51
C PRO A 144 22.80 -6.75 -1.48
N LYS A 145 24.00 -6.18 -1.58
CA LYS A 145 25.10 -6.84 -2.31
C LYS A 145 25.55 -8.03 -1.47
N GLY A 146 25.34 -9.21 -2.00
CA GLY A 146 25.83 -10.45 -1.41
C GLY A 146 27.35 -10.55 -1.42
#